data_8c1ec516e24463fb1b2a2ac1b71fe045
#
_entry.id   8c1ec516e24463fb1b2a2ac1b71fe045
#
_cell.length_a   1.000
_cell.length_b   1.000
_cell.length_c   1.000
_cell.angle_alpha   90.00
_cell.angle_beta   90.00
_cell.angle_gamma   90.00
#
_symmetry.space_group_name_H-M   'P 1'
#
loop_
_entity.id
_entity.type
_entity.pdbx_description
1 polymer ?
#
loop_
_entity_poly.entity_id
_entity_poly.type
_entity_poly.pdbx_seq_one_letter_code
_entity_poly.pdbx_strand_id
1 'polypeptide(L)'
;MIMTKDGFHSIGDQPGGFTLVELLVVIAILMALAAVAIPNLSGWADNQRLKSVARDLVTHFQYARLEAVKRNTTIALTFNYGGAGDDNYTVFVDDGAGGGNAGNLIQDNESEKTLIRVIIPSDVSLSSTFINNRVGYNARGFPVGGFGGTVTLNNTSRSYDVIMQPVSGGISLIRS
;
A
#
# COMPACT_ATOMS: atom_id res chain seq x y z
N MET A 1 -35.95 8.12 82.00
CA MET A 1 -35.57 7.25 80.89
C MET A 1 -35.38 8.12 79.66
N ILE A 2 -34.12 8.52 79.38
CA ILE A 2 -33.77 9.55 78.40
C ILE A 2 -33.19 8.79 77.20
N MET A 3 -33.86 8.88 76.03
CA MET A 3 -33.34 8.38 74.74
C MET A 3 -32.54 9.52 74.10
N THR A 4 -31.25 9.33 73.96
CA THR A 4 -30.37 10.13 73.09
C THR A 4 -30.51 9.66 71.66
N LYS A 5 -30.84 10.60 70.77
CA LYS A 5 -30.98 10.37 69.29
C LYS A 5 -29.65 10.80 68.65
N ASP A 6 -28.81 9.83 68.33
CA ASP A 6 -27.58 10.08 67.66
C ASP A 6 -27.86 10.52 66.19
N GLY A 7 -27.46 11.75 65.88
CA GLY A 7 -27.59 12.30 64.54
C GLY A 7 -26.51 11.75 63.60
N PHE A 8 -26.90 11.00 62.59
CA PHE A 8 -26.05 10.64 61.45
C PHE A 8 -25.78 11.89 60.65
N HIS A 9 -24.54 12.39 60.70
CA HIS A 9 -24.07 13.38 59.74
C HIS A 9 -23.71 12.67 58.42
N SER A 10 -24.59 12.77 57.44
CA SER A 10 -24.27 12.46 56.06
C SER A 10 -23.36 13.55 55.52
N ILE A 11 -22.07 13.24 55.37
CA ILE A 11 -21.15 14.06 54.59
C ILE A 11 -21.54 13.83 53.15
N GLY A 12 -22.33 14.74 52.58
CA GLY A 12 -22.66 14.78 51.18
C GLY A 12 -21.38 15.11 50.37
N ASP A 13 -20.80 14.13 49.75
CA ASP A 13 -19.78 14.30 48.70
C ASP A 13 -20.42 15.13 47.58
N GLN A 14 -20.17 16.41 47.54
CA GLN A 14 -20.54 17.27 46.40
C GLN A 14 -19.59 16.93 45.27
N PRO A 15 -20.07 16.42 44.12
CA PRO A 15 -19.21 16.27 42.96
C PRO A 15 -18.73 17.66 42.53
N GLY A 16 -17.47 17.95 42.79
CA GLY A 16 -16.82 19.19 42.36
C GLY A 16 -16.84 19.29 40.83
N GLY A 17 -17.64 20.24 40.30
CA GLY A 17 -17.60 20.56 38.88
C GLY A 17 -16.26 21.17 38.49
N PHE A 18 -15.77 20.91 37.29
CA PHE A 18 -14.56 21.54 36.75
C PHE A 18 -14.75 23.07 36.66
N THR A 19 -13.72 23.79 36.99
CA THR A 19 -13.70 25.26 36.82
C THR A 19 -13.41 25.59 35.37
N LEU A 20 -13.93 26.74 34.89
CA LEU A 20 -13.65 27.23 33.52
C LEU A 20 -12.14 27.42 33.30
N VAL A 21 -11.42 27.86 34.34
CA VAL A 21 -9.95 28.05 34.31
C VAL A 21 -9.23 26.70 34.12
N GLU A 22 -9.66 25.67 34.83
CA GLU A 22 -9.07 24.31 34.71
C GLU A 22 -9.24 23.76 33.29
N LEU A 23 -10.42 23.95 32.65
CA LEU A 23 -10.64 23.58 31.28
C LEU A 23 -9.73 24.35 30.31
N LEU A 24 -9.55 25.67 30.54
CA LEU A 24 -8.64 26.49 29.73
C LEU A 24 -7.19 26.02 29.82
N VAL A 25 -6.72 25.68 31.02
CA VAL A 25 -5.35 25.17 31.22
C VAL A 25 -5.17 23.84 30.52
N VAL A 26 -6.14 22.92 30.62
CA VAL A 26 -6.09 21.62 29.91
C VAL A 26 -6.02 21.82 28.43
N ILE A 27 -6.86 22.68 27.84
CA ILE A 27 -6.84 22.96 26.38
C ILE A 27 -5.49 23.58 25.98
N ALA A 28 -4.93 24.50 26.76
CA ALA A 28 -3.63 25.10 26.46
C ALA A 28 -2.50 24.07 26.45
N ILE A 29 -2.50 23.13 27.40
CA ILE A 29 -1.53 22.02 27.45
C ILE A 29 -1.72 21.08 26.21
N LEU A 30 -2.96 20.72 25.89
CA LEU A 30 -3.25 19.87 24.73
C LEU A 30 -2.81 20.53 23.40
N MET A 31 -3.02 21.84 23.25
CA MET A 31 -2.54 22.58 22.07
C MET A 31 -1.02 22.60 21.98
N ALA A 32 -0.32 22.79 23.09
CA ALA A 32 1.15 22.75 23.14
C ALA A 32 1.70 21.37 22.75
N LEU A 33 1.09 20.31 23.25
CA LEU A 33 1.45 18.92 22.88
C LEU A 33 1.12 18.62 21.42
N ALA A 34 -0.03 19.06 20.91
CA ALA A 34 -0.44 18.87 19.51
C ALA A 34 0.54 19.57 18.54
N ALA A 35 1.02 20.76 18.88
CA ALA A 35 1.96 21.53 18.06
C ALA A 35 3.28 20.76 17.78
N VAL A 36 3.72 19.91 18.71
CA VAL A 36 4.91 19.06 18.55
C VAL A 36 4.59 17.75 17.85
N ALA A 37 3.39 17.19 18.07
CA ALA A 37 3.01 15.89 17.54
C ALA A 37 2.65 15.92 16.04
N ILE A 38 1.96 16.96 15.58
CA ILE A 38 1.44 17.05 14.19
C ILE A 38 2.54 16.96 13.13
N PRO A 39 3.67 17.70 13.16
CA PRO A 39 4.68 17.64 12.10
C PRO A 39 5.36 16.26 11.98
N ASN A 40 5.35 15.48 13.04
CA ASN A 40 5.97 14.15 13.02
C ASN A 40 5.07 13.05 12.44
N LEU A 41 3.76 13.30 12.35
CA LEU A 41 2.80 12.32 11.78
C LEU A 41 2.80 12.28 10.25
N SER A 42 3.07 13.38 9.57
CA SER A 42 3.03 13.44 8.09
C SER A 42 4.06 12.48 7.48
N GLY A 43 5.31 12.54 7.88
CA GLY A 43 6.35 11.64 7.39
C GLY A 43 6.11 10.16 7.74
N TRP A 44 5.42 9.89 8.85
CA TRP A 44 5.01 8.52 9.19
C TRP A 44 3.91 8.02 8.24
N ALA A 45 2.92 8.85 7.92
CA ALA A 45 1.82 8.50 7.02
C ALA A 45 2.34 8.20 5.59
N ASP A 46 3.24 9.03 5.05
CA ASP A 46 3.83 8.84 3.72
C ASP A 46 4.63 7.52 3.64
N ASN A 47 5.38 7.20 4.70
CA ASN A 47 6.11 5.94 4.78
C ASN A 47 5.19 4.71 4.89
N GLN A 48 4.04 4.83 5.55
CA GLN A 48 3.06 3.75 5.60
C GLN A 48 2.36 3.55 4.26
N ARG A 49 2.08 4.64 3.54
CA ARG A 49 1.53 4.60 2.17
C ARG A 49 2.49 3.90 1.22
N LEU A 50 3.77 4.30 1.20
CA LEU A 50 4.79 3.63 0.40
C LEU A 50 4.87 2.13 0.70
N LYS A 51 4.87 1.75 1.98
CA LYS A 51 4.91 0.35 2.40
C LYS A 51 3.66 -0.43 1.95
N SER A 52 2.49 0.22 1.97
CA SER A 52 1.24 -0.38 1.47
C SER A 52 1.34 -0.65 -0.02
N VAL A 53 1.72 0.35 -0.82
CA VAL A 53 1.89 0.21 -2.27
C VAL A 53 2.86 -0.92 -2.63
N ALA A 54 3.98 -1.02 -1.90
CA ALA A 54 4.95 -2.09 -2.13
C ALA A 54 4.38 -3.49 -1.83
N ARG A 55 3.57 -3.63 -0.79
CA ARG A 55 2.90 -4.90 -0.44
C ARG A 55 1.80 -5.25 -1.44
N ASP A 56 1.05 -4.26 -1.88
CA ASP A 56 0.01 -4.45 -2.90
C ASP A 56 0.63 -4.94 -4.20
N LEU A 57 1.77 -4.38 -4.60
CA LEU A 57 2.51 -4.83 -5.78
C LEU A 57 2.95 -6.30 -5.63
N VAL A 58 3.51 -6.71 -4.48
CA VAL A 58 3.84 -8.13 -4.22
C VAL A 58 2.61 -9.02 -4.36
N THR A 59 1.47 -8.59 -3.81
CA THR A 59 0.20 -9.33 -3.90
C THR A 59 -0.27 -9.45 -5.34
N HIS A 60 -0.12 -8.40 -6.14
CA HIS A 60 -0.52 -8.41 -7.55
C HIS A 60 0.41 -9.27 -8.42
N PHE A 61 1.70 -9.38 -8.11
CA PHE A 61 2.58 -10.37 -8.72
C PHE A 61 2.13 -11.81 -8.42
N GLN A 62 1.80 -12.10 -7.16
CA GLN A 62 1.30 -13.42 -6.76
C GLN A 62 -0.06 -13.72 -7.39
N TYR A 63 -0.94 -12.74 -7.45
CA TYR A 63 -2.23 -12.84 -8.13
C TYR A 63 -2.05 -13.13 -9.63
N ALA A 64 -1.17 -12.40 -10.31
CA ALA A 64 -0.88 -12.63 -11.74
C ALA A 64 -0.38 -14.05 -11.98
N ARG A 65 0.51 -14.54 -11.12
CA ARG A 65 1.02 -15.92 -11.17
C ARG A 65 -0.10 -16.95 -11.04
N LEU A 66 -0.98 -16.78 -10.06
CA LEU A 66 -2.13 -17.69 -9.85
C LEU A 66 -3.13 -17.64 -11.00
N GLU A 67 -3.44 -16.45 -11.51
CA GLU A 67 -4.36 -16.29 -12.65
C GLU A 67 -3.77 -16.87 -13.92
N ALA A 68 -2.46 -16.81 -14.14
CA ALA A 68 -1.80 -17.43 -15.27
C ALA A 68 -2.00 -18.95 -15.28
N VAL A 69 -1.79 -19.60 -14.14
CA VAL A 69 -2.01 -21.04 -13.97
C VAL A 69 -3.49 -21.40 -14.12
N LYS A 70 -4.37 -20.64 -13.45
CA LYS A 70 -5.82 -20.88 -13.44
C LYS A 70 -6.45 -20.74 -14.82
N ARG A 71 -6.02 -19.76 -15.60
CA ARG A 71 -6.54 -19.51 -16.96
C ARG A 71 -5.79 -20.28 -18.05
N ASN A 72 -4.70 -20.96 -17.68
CA ASN A 72 -3.81 -21.65 -18.62
C ASN A 72 -3.33 -20.72 -19.76
N THR A 73 -3.01 -19.46 -19.43
CA THR A 73 -2.54 -18.45 -20.39
C THR A 73 -1.50 -17.54 -19.75
N THR A 74 -0.89 -16.64 -20.53
CA THR A 74 0.04 -15.65 -20.00
C THR A 74 -0.74 -14.51 -19.31
N ILE A 75 -0.25 -14.11 -18.15
CA ILE A 75 -0.68 -12.89 -17.46
C ILE A 75 0.51 -11.95 -17.38
N ALA A 76 0.36 -10.76 -17.91
CA ALA A 76 1.41 -9.75 -17.98
C ALA A 76 1.18 -8.60 -17.00
N LEU A 77 2.28 -7.99 -16.57
CA LEU A 77 2.32 -6.73 -15.84
C LEU A 77 3.13 -5.73 -16.67
N THR A 78 2.58 -4.56 -16.88
CA THR A 78 3.27 -3.44 -17.54
C THR A 78 3.36 -2.27 -16.58
N PHE A 79 4.54 -1.68 -16.46
CA PHE A 79 4.83 -0.52 -15.63
C PHE A 79 4.97 0.71 -16.52
N ASN A 80 4.20 1.74 -16.25
CA ASN A 80 4.23 3.00 -16.99
C ASN A 80 4.73 4.11 -16.07
N TYR A 81 5.68 4.89 -16.56
CA TYR A 81 6.24 6.03 -15.86
C TYR A 81 5.74 7.31 -16.54
N GLY A 82 4.88 8.04 -15.85
CA GLY A 82 4.37 9.33 -16.31
C GLY A 82 4.98 10.52 -15.55
N GLY A 83 5.80 10.22 -14.54
CA GLY A 83 6.26 11.20 -13.56
C GLY A 83 5.31 11.31 -12.37
N ALA A 84 5.59 12.19 -11.44
CA ALA A 84 4.87 12.29 -10.17
C ALA A 84 3.35 12.38 -10.35
N GLY A 85 2.66 11.33 -9.94
CA GLY A 85 1.19 11.21 -10.01
C GLY A 85 0.64 10.48 -11.23
N ASP A 86 1.46 10.18 -12.25
CA ASP A 86 1.04 9.46 -13.45
C ASP A 86 1.66 8.05 -13.54
N ASP A 87 2.54 7.70 -12.61
CA ASP A 87 3.10 6.36 -12.52
C ASP A 87 1.98 5.35 -12.25
N ASN A 88 1.96 4.28 -13.02
CA ASN A 88 0.95 3.24 -12.87
C ASN A 88 1.48 1.88 -13.34
N TYR A 89 0.80 0.82 -12.93
CA TYR A 89 0.99 -0.49 -13.52
C TYR A 89 -0.34 -1.17 -13.80
N THR A 90 -0.33 -2.02 -14.80
CA THR A 90 -1.51 -2.76 -15.24
C THR A 90 -1.20 -4.26 -15.26
N VAL A 91 -2.12 -5.07 -14.76
CA VAL A 91 -2.12 -6.53 -14.86
C VAL A 91 -3.20 -6.91 -15.85
N PHE A 92 -2.86 -7.66 -16.87
CA PHE A 92 -3.81 -8.04 -17.92
C PHE A 92 -3.58 -9.46 -18.43
N VAL A 93 -4.57 -9.99 -19.10
CA VAL A 93 -4.51 -11.30 -19.77
C VAL A 93 -3.88 -11.09 -21.14
N ASP A 94 -2.73 -11.72 -21.37
CA ASP A 94 -2.01 -11.69 -22.66
C ASP A 94 -2.26 -13.03 -23.39
N ASP A 95 -3.45 -13.15 -23.96
CA ASP A 95 -3.93 -14.36 -24.64
C ASP A 95 -4.08 -14.18 -26.16
N GLY A 96 -3.74 -13.01 -26.70
CA GLY A 96 -3.87 -12.66 -28.10
C GLY A 96 -5.32 -12.45 -28.55
N ALA A 97 -6.25 -12.24 -27.62
CA ALA A 97 -7.64 -11.98 -27.93
C ALA A 97 -7.78 -10.78 -28.88
N GLY A 98 -8.77 -10.82 -29.78
CA GLY A 98 -9.01 -9.75 -30.74
C GLY A 98 -7.96 -9.63 -31.87
N GLY A 99 -7.12 -10.64 -32.06
CA GLY A 99 -6.10 -10.67 -33.12
C GLY A 99 -4.73 -10.16 -32.67
N GLY A 100 -4.49 -10.03 -31.38
CA GLY A 100 -3.18 -9.73 -30.77
C GLY A 100 -2.24 -10.94 -30.79
N ASN A 101 -1.05 -10.76 -30.21
CA ASN A 101 -0.02 -11.80 -30.09
C ASN A 101 0.07 -12.29 -28.65
N ALA A 102 -0.36 -13.53 -28.40
CA ALA A 102 -0.27 -14.11 -27.06
C ALA A 102 1.18 -14.26 -26.58
N GLY A 103 1.45 -13.87 -25.31
CA GLY A 103 2.74 -14.06 -24.66
C GLY A 103 3.82 -13.03 -25.03
N ASN A 104 3.45 -11.92 -25.67
CA ASN A 104 4.36 -10.83 -26.04
C ASN A 104 4.52 -9.77 -24.93
N LEU A 105 3.75 -9.89 -23.85
CA LEU A 105 3.69 -8.96 -22.71
C LEU A 105 3.25 -7.54 -23.10
N ILE A 106 2.49 -7.41 -24.19
CA ILE A 106 1.90 -6.17 -24.66
C ILE A 106 0.39 -6.34 -24.61
N GLN A 107 -0.33 -5.36 -24.11
CA GLN A 107 -1.77 -5.30 -24.31
C GLN A 107 -2.03 -4.75 -25.71
N ASP A 108 -2.15 -5.65 -26.68
CA ASP A 108 -2.24 -5.30 -28.10
C ASP A 108 -3.54 -4.60 -28.46
N ASN A 109 -4.63 -4.90 -27.72
CA ASN A 109 -5.94 -4.31 -27.94
C ASN A 109 -6.83 -4.41 -26.69
N GLU A 110 -8.01 -3.77 -26.74
CA GLU A 110 -8.98 -3.76 -25.64
C GLU A 110 -9.64 -5.12 -25.36
N SER A 111 -9.52 -6.09 -26.25
CA SER A 111 -10.06 -7.44 -26.07
C SER A 111 -9.21 -8.25 -25.08
N GLU A 112 -7.93 -7.91 -24.92
CA GLU A 112 -7.07 -8.44 -23.88
C GLU A 112 -7.46 -7.83 -22.52
N LYS A 113 -8.04 -8.68 -21.70
CA LYS A 113 -8.73 -8.26 -20.49
C LYS A 113 -7.78 -7.69 -19.45
N THR A 114 -7.94 -6.41 -19.10
CA THR A 114 -7.33 -5.83 -17.91
C THR A 114 -7.95 -6.46 -16.66
N LEU A 115 -7.10 -6.98 -15.76
CA LEU A 115 -7.49 -7.55 -14.48
C LEU A 115 -7.38 -6.52 -13.35
N ILE A 116 -6.26 -5.78 -13.33
CA ILE A 116 -5.95 -4.78 -12.30
C ILE A 116 -5.27 -3.60 -12.98
N ARG A 117 -5.66 -2.40 -12.60
CA ARG A 117 -4.94 -1.16 -12.90
C ARG A 117 -4.74 -0.38 -11.62
N VAL A 118 -3.50 -0.03 -11.31
CA VAL A 118 -3.14 0.73 -10.12
C VAL A 118 -2.44 2.01 -10.53
N ILE A 119 -2.94 3.13 -10.02
CA ILE A 119 -2.28 4.43 -10.12
C ILE A 119 -1.48 4.60 -8.84
N ILE A 120 -0.19 4.90 -8.98
CA ILE A 120 0.71 5.11 -7.86
C ILE A 120 0.45 6.51 -7.28
N PRO A 121 0.33 6.66 -5.96
CA PRO A 121 0.17 7.97 -5.33
C PRO A 121 1.32 8.92 -5.71
N SER A 122 1.03 10.20 -5.85
CA SER A 122 1.97 11.23 -6.32
C SER A 122 3.20 11.45 -5.42
N ASP A 123 3.12 11.00 -4.18
CA ASP A 123 4.22 11.00 -3.20
C ASP A 123 5.14 9.78 -3.31
N VAL A 124 4.82 8.83 -4.20
CA VAL A 124 5.60 7.61 -4.46
C VAL A 124 6.01 7.60 -5.91
N SER A 125 7.30 7.38 -6.18
CA SER A 125 7.83 7.17 -7.52
C SER A 125 8.06 5.68 -7.76
N LEU A 126 7.84 5.24 -8.99
CA LEU A 126 8.03 3.87 -9.44
C LEU A 126 9.13 3.80 -10.50
N SER A 127 10.01 2.81 -10.42
CA SER A 127 10.95 2.46 -11.49
C SER A 127 11.10 0.94 -11.59
N SER A 128 11.48 0.41 -12.75
CA SER A 128 11.72 -1.03 -12.90
C SER A 128 12.95 -1.33 -13.75
N THR A 129 13.53 -2.49 -13.49
CA THR A 129 14.65 -3.03 -14.30
C THR A 129 14.20 -4.09 -15.30
N PHE A 130 12.91 -4.36 -15.37
CA PHE A 130 12.37 -5.30 -16.37
C PHE A 130 12.54 -4.76 -17.78
N ILE A 131 12.82 -5.65 -18.72
CA ILE A 131 12.98 -5.31 -20.14
C ILE A 131 11.67 -4.67 -20.64
N ASN A 132 11.79 -3.48 -21.23
CA ASN A 132 10.66 -2.69 -21.72
C ASN A 132 9.57 -2.44 -20.64
N ASN A 133 9.96 -2.44 -19.35
CA ASN A 133 9.05 -2.25 -18.22
C ASN A 133 7.90 -3.28 -18.18
N ARG A 134 8.18 -4.50 -18.61
CA ARG A 134 7.18 -5.59 -18.72
C ARG A 134 7.71 -6.86 -18.11
N VAL A 135 6.78 -7.60 -17.52
CA VAL A 135 7.05 -8.92 -16.96
C VAL A 135 5.75 -9.72 -17.02
N GLY A 136 5.83 -11.02 -17.05
CA GLY A 136 4.63 -11.87 -17.03
C GLY A 136 4.94 -13.27 -16.55
N TYR A 137 3.86 -13.98 -16.23
CA TYR A 137 3.87 -15.38 -15.89
C TYR A 137 3.18 -16.20 -16.98
N ASN A 138 3.81 -17.29 -17.41
CA ASN A 138 3.20 -18.24 -18.33
C ASN A 138 2.19 -19.15 -17.62
N ALA A 139 1.48 -19.98 -18.36
CA ALA A 139 0.49 -20.94 -17.88
C ALA A 139 0.99 -21.92 -16.81
N ARG A 140 2.31 -22.07 -16.66
CA ARG A 140 2.93 -22.91 -15.61
C ARG A 140 3.31 -22.12 -14.36
N GLY A 141 3.07 -20.81 -14.33
CA GLY A 141 3.43 -19.91 -13.23
C GLY A 141 4.92 -19.54 -13.16
N PHE A 142 5.66 -19.71 -14.27
CA PHE A 142 7.05 -19.29 -14.40
C PHE A 142 7.14 -17.97 -15.16
N PRO A 143 8.18 -17.14 -14.88
CA PRO A 143 8.40 -15.91 -15.63
C PRO A 143 8.52 -16.17 -17.14
N VAL A 144 7.87 -15.36 -17.94
CA VAL A 144 8.04 -15.39 -19.39
C VAL A 144 9.48 -15.01 -19.72
N GLY A 145 10.13 -15.81 -20.58
CA GLY A 145 11.54 -15.64 -20.90
C GLY A 145 12.53 -16.02 -19.81
N GLY A 146 12.07 -16.41 -18.60
CA GLY A 146 12.93 -16.81 -17.48
C GLY A 146 13.71 -15.65 -16.83
N PHE A 147 13.40 -14.41 -17.18
CA PHE A 147 14.07 -13.21 -16.65
C PHE A 147 13.48 -12.78 -15.32
N GLY A 148 14.34 -12.35 -14.41
CA GLY A 148 13.99 -11.64 -13.19
C GLY A 148 14.15 -10.13 -13.35
N GLY A 149 13.79 -9.40 -12.32
CA GLY A 149 13.95 -7.96 -12.28
C GLY A 149 13.48 -7.38 -10.96
N THR A 150 13.62 -6.07 -10.83
CA THR A 150 13.26 -5.34 -9.63
C THR A 150 12.34 -4.18 -9.99
N VAL A 151 11.30 -3.98 -9.20
CA VAL A 151 10.52 -2.75 -9.16
C VAL A 151 10.90 -2.00 -7.90
N THR A 152 11.42 -0.82 -8.06
CA THR A 152 11.74 0.08 -6.95
C THR A 152 10.63 1.10 -6.77
N LEU A 153 10.13 1.19 -5.56
CA LEU A 153 9.15 2.18 -5.11
C LEU A 153 9.82 3.05 -4.05
N ASN A 154 9.84 4.35 -4.25
CA ASN A 154 10.50 5.27 -3.33
C ASN A 154 9.66 6.53 -3.09
N ASN A 155 9.83 7.09 -1.89
CA ASN A 155 9.42 8.45 -1.57
C ASN A 155 10.65 9.28 -1.16
N THR A 156 10.45 10.47 -0.63
CA THR A 156 11.53 11.37 -0.20
C THR A 156 12.42 10.79 0.92
N SER A 157 11.96 9.76 1.63
CA SER A 157 12.60 9.27 2.86
C SER A 157 12.99 7.79 2.81
N ARG A 158 12.36 6.98 1.98
CA ARG A 158 12.51 5.52 1.98
C ARG A 158 12.35 4.92 0.59
N SER A 159 12.93 3.74 0.43
CA SER A 159 12.77 2.90 -0.76
C SER A 159 12.41 1.46 -0.40
N TYR A 160 11.64 0.83 -1.27
CA TYR A 160 11.32 -0.60 -1.23
C TYR A 160 11.55 -1.21 -2.61
N ASP A 161 12.21 -2.36 -2.63
CA ASP A 161 12.48 -3.14 -3.82
C ASP A 161 11.64 -4.41 -3.83
N VAL A 162 10.80 -4.55 -4.83
CA VAL A 162 10.05 -5.79 -5.13
C VAL A 162 10.84 -6.54 -6.19
N ILE A 163 11.48 -7.63 -5.78
CA ILE A 163 12.39 -8.41 -6.61
C ILE A 163 11.71 -9.68 -7.07
N MET A 164 11.64 -9.89 -8.38
CA MET A 164 11.26 -11.16 -8.98
C MET A 164 12.51 -11.99 -9.28
N GLN A 165 12.58 -13.17 -8.70
CA GLN A 165 13.66 -14.11 -8.96
C GLN A 165 13.55 -14.67 -10.39
N PRO A 166 14.66 -14.71 -11.13
CA PRO A 166 14.67 -15.34 -12.45
C PRO A 166 14.33 -16.84 -12.33
N VAL A 167 13.82 -17.42 -13.40
CA VAL A 167 13.46 -18.83 -13.51
C VAL A 167 12.31 -19.25 -12.60
N SER A 168 12.40 -19.04 -11.31
CA SER A 168 11.37 -19.47 -10.33
C SER A 168 10.16 -18.53 -10.25
N GLY A 169 10.34 -17.25 -10.57
CA GLY A 169 9.32 -16.22 -10.40
C GLY A 169 8.92 -15.93 -8.96
N GLY A 170 9.75 -16.36 -7.99
CA GLY A 170 9.55 -16.02 -6.58
C GLY A 170 9.67 -14.52 -6.35
N ILE A 171 8.80 -13.95 -5.51
CA ILE A 171 8.79 -12.52 -5.20
C ILE A 171 9.30 -12.29 -3.80
N SER A 172 10.20 -11.33 -3.65
CA SER A 172 10.69 -10.85 -2.35
C SER A 172 10.54 -9.33 -2.26
N LEU A 173 10.26 -8.84 -1.05
CA LEU A 173 10.18 -7.43 -0.72
C LEU A 173 11.36 -7.08 0.22
N ILE A 174 12.17 -6.15 -0.21
CA ILE A 174 13.34 -5.67 0.55
C ILE A 174 13.15 -4.16 0.78
N ARG A 175 13.51 -3.70 1.96
CA ARG A 175 13.63 -2.27 2.23
C ARG A 175 15.07 -1.86 1.96
N SER A 176 15.26 -0.91 1.05
CA SER A 176 16.53 -0.30 0.71
C SER A 176 16.80 0.95 1.54
#